data_b146a65c2afc51b8ef53bbacf3fe879a
#
_entry.id   b146a65c2afc51b8ef53bbacf3fe879a
#
_cell.length_a   1.000
_cell.length_b   1.000
_cell.length_c   1.000
_cell.angle_alpha   90.00
_cell.angle_beta   90.00
_cell.angle_gamma   90.00
#
_symmetry.space_group_name_H-M   'P 1'
#
loop_
_entity.id
_entity.type
_entity.pdbx_description
1 polymer ?
#
loop_
_entity_poly.entity_id
_entity_poly.type
_entity_poly.pdbx_seq_one_letter_code
_entity_poly.pdbx_strand_id
1 'polypeptide(L)'
;MSAFEFVFSLIGLVLGLSFVEVLGGLVRAIKDGAVKRTNVLTPMLGLWVLLDVTSFWGMIWTVRDSIEALPSIWPVLGLGALITSVYYVAASLVFPDQSKGDADFQQHYWRSKRMVVGLVWLCELTAMGLIVAFTGAPAPLTALINGTVLLGALLLWWSRNGKADVVLLCVLIATGTWALSY
;
A
#
# COMPACT_ATOMS: atom_id res chain seq x y z
N MET A 1 -14.08 -25.07 -5.11
CA MET A 1 -13.29 -23.84 -5.08
C MET A 1 -13.56 -23.10 -6.37
N SER A 2 -14.12 -21.91 -6.31
CA SER A 2 -14.38 -21.12 -7.52
C SER A 2 -13.04 -20.58 -8.08
N ALA A 3 -13.04 -20.17 -9.37
CA ALA A 3 -11.84 -19.57 -9.96
C ALA A 3 -11.45 -18.28 -9.21
N PHE A 4 -12.45 -17.51 -8.75
CA PHE A 4 -12.21 -16.33 -7.90
C PHE A 4 -11.53 -16.70 -6.58
N GLU A 5 -12.03 -17.73 -5.86
CA GLU A 5 -11.44 -18.17 -4.58
C GLU A 5 -9.97 -18.55 -4.73
N PHE A 6 -9.61 -19.20 -5.83
CA PHE A 6 -8.21 -19.54 -6.13
C PHE A 6 -7.34 -18.29 -6.29
N VAL A 7 -7.77 -17.34 -7.14
CA VAL A 7 -7.03 -16.08 -7.35
C VAL A 7 -6.95 -15.27 -6.08
N PHE A 8 -8.06 -15.12 -5.35
CA PHE A 8 -8.14 -14.37 -4.11
C PHE A 8 -7.21 -14.93 -3.02
N SER A 9 -7.12 -16.27 -2.94
CA SER A 9 -6.22 -16.94 -1.99
C SER A 9 -4.75 -16.71 -2.34
N LEU A 10 -4.38 -16.79 -3.62
CA LEU A 10 -3.01 -16.52 -4.06
C LEU A 10 -2.60 -15.07 -3.82
N ILE A 11 -3.46 -14.13 -4.19
CA ILE A 11 -3.25 -12.69 -3.94
C ILE A 11 -3.11 -12.45 -2.44
N GLY A 12 -4.01 -13.00 -1.62
CA GLY A 12 -3.98 -12.88 -0.16
C GLY A 12 -2.69 -13.43 0.46
N LEU A 13 -2.15 -14.53 -0.10
CA LEU A 13 -0.88 -15.08 0.37
C LEU A 13 0.29 -14.08 0.15
N VAL A 14 0.40 -13.51 -1.05
CA VAL A 14 1.48 -12.56 -1.37
C VAL A 14 1.32 -11.26 -0.60
N LEU A 15 0.09 -10.75 -0.47
CA LEU A 15 -0.20 -9.57 0.37
C LEU A 15 0.12 -9.86 1.85
N GLY A 16 -0.16 -11.07 2.34
CA GLY A 16 0.21 -11.52 3.69
C GLY A 16 1.72 -11.44 3.95
N LEU A 17 2.55 -11.76 2.95
CA LEU A 17 4.01 -11.57 3.05
C LEU A 17 4.38 -10.09 3.18
N SER A 18 3.70 -9.20 2.45
CA SER A 18 3.88 -7.73 2.58
C SER A 18 3.55 -7.26 4.00
N PHE A 19 2.47 -7.78 4.60
CA PHE A 19 2.11 -7.51 5.99
C PHE A 19 3.20 -7.94 6.97
N VAL A 20 3.69 -9.17 6.84
CA VAL A 20 4.75 -9.71 7.72
C VAL A 20 6.00 -8.85 7.64
N GLU A 21 6.38 -8.41 6.45
CA GLU A 21 7.56 -7.58 6.23
C GLU A 21 7.43 -6.21 6.93
N VAL A 22 6.32 -5.52 6.72
CA VAL A 22 6.09 -4.20 7.34
C VAL A 22 5.91 -4.31 8.86
N LEU A 23 5.10 -5.26 9.34
CA LEU A 23 4.90 -5.46 10.78
C LEU A 23 6.20 -5.89 11.48
N GLY A 24 6.98 -6.77 10.85
CA GLY A 24 8.30 -7.15 11.34
C GLY A 24 9.24 -5.95 11.47
N GLY A 25 9.27 -5.07 10.45
CA GLY A 25 10.00 -3.82 10.48
C GLY A 25 9.54 -2.86 11.57
N LEU A 26 8.22 -2.72 11.76
CA LEU A 26 7.63 -1.88 12.79
C LEU A 26 7.99 -2.38 14.20
N VAL A 27 7.89 -3.70 14.44
CA VAL A 27 8.28 -4.31 15.72
C VAL A 27 9.75 -4.07 16.00
N ARG A 28 10.63 -4.19 15.01
CA ARG A 28 12.05 -3.88 15.13
C ARG A 28 12.26 -2.40 15.51
N ALA A 29 11.63 -1.48 14.78
CA ALA A 29 11.71 -0.05 15.07
C ALA A 29 11.26 0.32 16.48
N ILE A 30 10.25 -0.35 17.02
CA ILE A 30 9.79 -0.17 18.41
C ILE A 30 10.83 -0.70 19.40
N LYS A 31 11.36 -1.91 19.19
CA LYS A 31 12.36 -2.54 20.07
C LYS A 31 13.65 -1.74 20.13
N ASP A 32 14.12 -1.23 19.00
CA ASP A 32 15.35 -0.44 18.90
C ASP A 32 15.19 0.99 19.45
N GLY A 33 13.98 1.35 19.91
CA GLY A 33 13.68 2.67 20.44
C GLY A 33 13.73 3.79 19.39
N ALA A 34 13.74 3.44 18.11
CA ALA A 34 13.76 4.39 17.00
C ALA A 34 12.54 5.33 17.01
N VAL A 35 11.39 4.85 17.48
CA VAL A 35 10.17 5.64 17.66
C VAL A 35 10.34 6.74 18.72
N LYS A 36 11.22 6.55 19.71
CA LYS A 36 11.50 7.53 20.76
C LYS A 36 12.57 8.57 20.36
N ARG A 37 13.36 8.27 19.34
CA ARG A 37 14.55 9.06 18.94
C ARG A 37 14.34 10.01 17.77
N THR A 38 13.13 10.52 17.55
CA THR A 38 12.87 11.59 16.54
C THR A 38 12.41 11.16 15.15
N ASN A 39 12.25 9.87 14.82
CA ASN A 39 11.82 9.52 13.47
C ASN A 39 10.53 8.71 13.44
N VAL A 40 9.40 9.42 13.48
CA VAL A 40 8.05 8.82 13.30
C VAL A 40 7.71 8.58 11.82
N LEU A 41 8.48 9.12 10.87
CA LEU A 41 8.16 9.09 9.44
C LEU A 41 8.19 7.68 8.86
N THR A 42 9.23 6.89 9.18
CA THR A 42 9.34 5.50 8.69
C THR A 42 8.20 4.60 9.22
N PRO A 43 7.88 4.58 10.54
CA PRO A 43 6.71 3.87 11.04
C PRO A 43 5.38 4.33 10.43
N MET A 44 5.18 5.63 10.24
CA MET A 44 3.98 6.17 9.60
C MET A 44 3.87 5.76 8.14
N LEU A 45 4.99 5.77 7.40
CA LEU A 45 5.04 5.26 6.03
C LEU A 45 4.65 3.78 5.98
N GLY A 46 5.19 2.96 6.90
CA GLY A 46 4.84 1.55 7.02
C GLY A 46 3.35 1.34 7.32
N LEU A 47 2.79 2.10 8.25
CA LEU A 47 1.37 2.04 8.59
C LEU A 47 0.49 2.43 7.38
N TRP A 48 0.86 3.47 6.64
CA TRP A 48 0.14 3.82 5.42
C TRP A 48 0.19 2.69 4.38
N VAL A 49 1.36 2.09 4.13
CA VAL A 49 1.48 0.94 3.21
C VAL A 49 0.61 -0.24 3.64
N LEU A 50 0.52 -0.53 4.96
CA LEU A 50 -0.37 -1.59 5.47
C LEU A 50 -1.84 -1.32 5.17
N LEU A 51 -2.29 -0.07 5.39
CA LEU A 51 -3.67 0.33 5.11
C LEU A 51 -3.99 0.23 3.62
N ASP A 52 -3.04 0.65 2.77
CA ASP A 52 -3.15 0.59 1.33
C ASP A 52 -3.26 -0.85 0.82
N VAL A 53 -2.39 -1.75 1.28
CA VAL A 53 -2.45 -3.19 1.00
C VAL A 53 -3.79 -3.79 1.44
N THR A 54 -4.31 -3.38 2.62
CA THR A 54 -5.62 -3.85 3.12
C THR A 54 -6.76 -3.36 2.23
N SER A 55 -6.71 -2.09 1.83
CA SER A 55 -7.70 -1.48 0.94
C SER A 55 -7.71 -2.17 -0.43
N PHE A 56 -6.54 -2.47 -0.97
CA PHE A 56 -6.42 -3.23 -2.22
C PHE A 56 -7.03 -4.62 -2.12
N TRP A 57 -6.80 -5.34 -1.00
CA TRP A 57 -7.41 -6.66 -0.79
C TRP A 57 -8.93 -6.57 -0.70
N GLY A 58 -9.47 -5.59 0.03
CA GLY A 58 -10.92 -5.32 0.09
C GLY A 58 -11.51 -4.97 -1.27
N MET A 59 -10.80 -4.20 -2.08
CA MET A 59 -11.21 -3.82 -3.44
C MET A 59 -11.40 -5.04 -4.34
N ILE A 60 -10.51 -6.03 -4.30
CA ILE A 60 -10.66 -7.26 -5.10
C ILE A 60 -11.96 -7.98 -4.79
N TRP A 61 -12.40 -7.95 -3.52
CA TRP A 61 -13.68 -8.52 -3.12
C TRP A 61 -14.87 -7.81 -3.77
N THR A 62 -14.81 -6.50 -3.94
CA THR A 62 -15.92 -5.72 -4.55
C THR A 62 -16.10 -5.99 -6.04
N VAL A 63 -15.05 -6.45 -6.74
CA VAL A 63 -15.11 -6.80 -8.18
C VAL A 63 -15.27 -8.30 -8.44
N ARG A 64 -15.60 -9.08 -7.41
CA ARG A 64 -15.74 -10.54 -7.47
C ARG A 64 -16.61 -11.00 -8.62
N ASP A 65 -17.86 -10.50 -8.68
CA ASP A 65 -18.83 -10.95 -9.67
C ASP A 65 -18.40 -10.64 -11.10
N SER A 66 -17.70 -9.51 -11.28
CA SER A 66 -17.10 -9.13 -12.57
C SER A 66 -15.97 -10.08 -12.97
N ILE A 67 -15.16 -10.51 -12.01
CA ILE A 67 -14.08 -11.49 -12.26
C ILE A 67 -14.66 -12.87 -12.60
N GLU A 68 -15.68 -13.31 -11.88
CA GLU A 68 -16.33 -14.62 -12.15
C GLU A 68 -17.05 -14.66 -13.50
N ALA A 69 -17.48 -13.50 -14.03
CA ALA A 69 -18.09 -13.39 -15.35
C ALA A 69 -17.08 -13.43 -16.52
N LEU A 70 -15.78 -13.37 -16.25
CA LEU A 70 -14.77 -13.35 -17.31
C LEU A 70 -14.64 -14.73 -17.98
N PRO A 71 -14.42 -14.76 -19.31
CA PRO A 71 -14.21 -16.01 -20.05
C PRO A 71 -12.89 -16.71 -19.69
N SER A 72 -11.94 -15.99 -19.10
CA SER A 72 -10.65 -16.52 -18.67
C SER A 72 -10.15 -15.79 -17.44
N ILE A 73 -9.67 -16.56 -16.45
CA ILE A 73 -9.13 -16.04 -15.19
C ILE A 73 -7.64 -15.69 -15.27
N TRP A 74 -6.91 -16.21 -16.26
CA TRP A 74 -5.46 -16.06 -16.35
C TRP A 74 -4.94 -14.62 -16.41
N PRO A 75 -5.58 -13.68 -17.14
CA PRO A 75 -5.16 -12.27 -17.13
C PRO A 75 -5.27 -11.64 -15.74
N VAL A 76 -6.35 -11.94 -15.00
CA VAL A 76 -6.56 -11.44 -13.63
C VAL A 76 -5.53 -12.02 -12.68
N LEU A 77 -5.25 -13.31 -12.81
CA LEU A 77 -4.22 -13.97 -12.01
C LEU A 77 -2.84 -13.34 -12.25
N GLY A 78 -2.45 -13.18 -13.51
CA GLY A 78 -1.15 -12.59 -13.87
C GLY A 78 -1.00 -11.16 -13.39
N LEU A 79 -2.02 -10.34 -13.61
CA LEU A 79 -2.02 -8.94 -13.19
C LEU A 79 -2.07 -8.80 -11.65
N GLY A 80 -2.90 -9.61 -11.00
CA GLY A 80 -2.95 -9.67 -9.53
C GLY A 80 -1.62 -10.07 -8.92
N ALA A 81 -0.96 -11.11 -9.46
CA ALA A 81 0.36 -11.52 -9.02
C ALA A 81 1.42 -10.42 -9.23
N LEU A 82 1.36 -9.69 -10.35
CA LEU A 82 2.26 -8.58 -10.62
C LEU A 82 2.07 -7.44 -9.61
N ILE A 83 0.83 -6.98 -9.41
CA ILE A 83 0.52 -5.88 -8.48
C ILE A 83 0.94 -6.25 -7.05
N THR A 84 0.60 -7.45 -6.59
CA THR A 84 0.95 -7.90 -5.24
C THR A 84 2.46 -8.07 -5.05
N SER A 85 3.19 -8.45 -6.11
CA SER A 85 4.66 -8.47 -6.08
C SER A 85 5.25 -7.06 -5.95
N VAL A 86 4.66 -6.07 -6.60
CA VAL A 86 5.06 -4.65 -6.45
C VAL A 86 4.80 -4.17 -5.03
N TYR A 87 3.66 -4.55 -4.42
CA TYR A 87 3.39 -4.26 -3.02
C TYR A 87 4.42 -4.91 -2.08
N TYR A 88 4.81 -6.16 -2.34
CA TYR A 88 5.85 -6.81 -1.55
C TYR A 88 7.19 -6.09 -1.64
N VAL A 89 7.60 -5.67 -2.84
CA VAL A 89 8.83 -4.87 -3.02
C VAL A 89 8.70 -3.53 -2.28
N ALA A 90 7.58 -2.83 -2.38
CA ALA A 90 7.35 -1.59 -1.64
C ALA A 90 7.46 -1.81 -0.13
N ALA A 91 6.81 -2.86 0.41
CA ALA A 91 6.85 -3.23 1.82
C ALA A 91 8.26 -3.51 2.33
N SER A 92 9.07 -4.26 1.56
CA SER A 92 10.45 -4.60 1.92
C SER A 92 11.40 -3.39 1.95
N LEU A 93 11.05 -2.31 1.23
CA LEU A 93 11.85 -1.09 1.18
C LEU A 93 11.49 -0.07 2.26
N VAL A 94 10.41 -0.27 3.03
CA VAL A 94 9.97 0.68 4.08
C VAL A 94 10.99 0.78 5.20
N PHE A 95 11.48 -0.36 5.69
CA PHE A 95 12.39 -0.41 6.83
C PHE A 95 13.83 -0.76 6.39
N PRO A 96 14.85 -0.22 7.09
CA PRO A 96 16.23 -0.54 6.77
C PRO A 96 16.56 -2.01 7.09
N ASP A 97 17.48 -2.58 6.31
CA ASP A 97 18.04 -3.89 6.56
C ASP A 97 19.03 -3.82 7.73
N GLN A 98 18.86 -4.67 8.73
CA GLN A 98 19.69 -4.71 9.94
C GLN A 98 21.14 -5.18 9.70
N SER A 99 21.43 -5.78 8.56
CA SER A 99 22.77 -6.32 8.26
C SER A 99 23.86 -5.23 8.15
N LYS A 100 23.49 -3.95 8.16
CA LYS A 100 24.40 -2.81 7.89
C LYS A 100 24.75 -1.94 9.11
N GLY A 101 24.53 -2.40 10.34
CA GLY A 101 24.86 -1.62 11.55
C GLY A 101 23.82 -0.53 11.85
N ASP A 102 24.14 0.45 12.74
CA ASP A 102 23.24 1.52 13.19
C ASP A 102 22.53 2.22 12.01
N ALA A 103 21.40 1.66 11.59
CA ALA A 103 20.63 2.22 10.48
C ALA A 103 19.92 3.47 10.97
N ASP A 104 20.38 4.63 10.51
CA ASP A 104 19.65 5.88 10.70
C ASP A 104 18.33 5.82 9.91
N PHE A 105 17.22 5.58 10.64
CA PHE A 105 15.87 5.52 10.09
C PHE A 105 15.50 6.79 9.33
N GLN A 106 16.03 7.95 9.72
CA GLN A 106 15.76 9.21 9.03
C GLN A 106 16.45 9.26 7.67
N GLN A 107 17.70 8.85 7.60
CA GLN A 107 18.44 8.78 6.33
C GLN A 107 17.82 7.74 5.40
N HIS A 108 17.43 6.58 5.95
CA HIS A 108 16.75 5.54 5.20
C HIS A 108 15.42 6.03 4.63
N TYR A 109 14.59 6.73 5.44
CA TYR A 109 13.32 7.31 4.98
C TYR A 109 13.52 8.19 3.73
N TRP A 110 14.44 9.14 3.79
CA TRP A 110 14.68 10.05 2.65
C TRP A 110 15.20 9.34 1.40
N ARG A 111 15.91 8.24 1.58
CA ARG A 111 16.45 7.43 0.48
C ARG A 111 15.39 6.53 -0.16
N SER A 112 14.56 5.88 0.64
CA SER A 112 13.58 4.88 0.17
C SER A 112 12.21 5.48 -0.13
N LYS A 113 11.81 6.59 0.52
CA LYS A 113 10.48 7.20 0.42
C LYS A 113 9.95 7.29 -1.01
N ARG A 114 10.73 7.85 -1.91
CA ARG A 114 10.28 8.07 -3.28
C ARG A 114 9.99 6.76 -4.01
N MET A 115 10.81 5.75 -3.77
CA MET A 115 10.62 4.45 -4.39
C MET A 115 9.39 3.75 -3.81
N VAL A 116 9.24 3.72 -2.49
CA VAL A 116 8.07 3.14 -1.82
C VAL A 116 6.78 3.82 -2.28
N VAL A 117 6.73 5.16 -2.15
CA VAL A 117 5.53 5.94 -2.53
C VAL A 117 5.22 5.79 -4.02
N GLY A 118 6.23 5.78 -4.89
CA GLY A 118 6.05 5.59 -6.33
C GLY A 118 5.49 4.21 -6.70
N LEU A 119 5.97 3.14 -6.03
CA LEU A 119 5.47 1.78 -6.24
C LEU A 119 4.02 1.64 -5.76
N VAL A 120 3.70 2.16 -4.57
CA VAL A 120 2.33 2.15 -4.04
C VAL A 120 1.40 2.98 -4.95
N TRP A 121 1.82 4.16 -5.38
CA TRP A 121 1.07 5.01 -6.29
C TRP A 121 0.77 4.31 -7.63
N LEU A 122 1.73 3.54 -8.17
CA LEU A 122 1.53 2.72 -9.37
C LEU A 122 0.48 1.64 -9.14
N CYS A 123 0.51 0.96 -7.99
CA CYS A 123 -0.49 -0.04 -7.62
C CYS A 123 -1.88 0.59 -7.52
N GLU A 124 -2.01 1.73 -6.86
CA GLU A 124 -3.26 2.49 -6.73
C GLU A 124 -3.84 2.90 -8.07
N LEU A 125 -3.02 3.45 -8.97
CA LEU A 125 -3.46 3.80 -10.33
C LEU A 125 -3.97 2.59 -11.10
N THR A 126 -3.26 1.47 -11.00
CA THR A 126 -3.64 0.23 -11.69
C THR A 126 -4.94 -0.32 -11.09
N ALA A 127 -5.08 -0.33 -9.76
CA ALA A 127 -6.29 -0.74 -9.05
C ALA A 127 -7.50 0.12 -9.46
N MET A 128 -7.33 1.44 -9.47
CA MET A 128 -8.40 2.36 -9.90
C MET A 128 -8.79 2.14 -11.35
N GLY A 129 -7.80 1.95 -12.24
CA GLY A 129 -8.07 1.61 -13.64
C GLY A 129 -8.88 0.33 -13.80
N LEU A 130 -8.58 -0.70 -13.00
CA LEU A 130 -9.33 -1.95 -12.98
C LEU A 130 -10.77 -1.76 -12.46
N ILE A 131 -10.96 -1.02 -11.36
CA ILE A 131 -12.30 -0.71 -10.84
C ILE A 131 -13.12 -0.04 -11.95
N VAL A 132 -12.60 1.02 -12.58
CA VAL A 132 -13.30 1.73 -13.64
C VAL A 132 -13.62 0.81 -14.83
N ALA A 133 -12.69 -0.07 -15.20
CA ALA A 133 -12.89 -1.01 -16.29
C ALA A 133 -13.98 -2.07 -16.00
N PHE A 134 -14.08 -2.54 -14.75
CA PHE A 134 -15.03 -3.60 -14.37
C PHE A 134 -16.39 -3.06 -13.92
N THR A 135 -16.41 -1.95 -13.21
CA THR A 135 -17.65 -1.43 -12.58
C THR A 135 -18.16 -0.12 -13.18
N GLY A 136 -17.38 0.50 -14.07
CA GLY A 136 -17.65 1.83 -14.62
C GLY A 136 -17.18 2.95 -13.68
N ALA A 137 -17.74 4.15 -13.86
CA ALA A 137 -17.35 5.31 -13.06
C ALA A 137 -17.66 5.08 -11.58
N PRO A 138 -16.69 5.29 -10.67
CA PRO A 138 -16.91 5.12 -9.24
C PRO A 138 -17.92 6.14 -8.70
N ALA A 139 -18.59 5.79 -7.59
CA ALA A 139 -19.44 6.73 -6.88
C ALA A 139 -18.65 8.00 -6.49
N PRO A 140 -19.30 9.18 -6.43
CA PRO A 140 -18.59 10.44 -6.16
C PRO A 140 -17.75 10.43 -4.88
N LEU A 141 -18.22 9.78 -3.83
CA LEU A 141 -17.50 9.64 -2.58
C LEU A 141 -16.24 8.77 -2.74
N THR A 142 -16.36 7.63 -3.41
CA THR A 142 -15.23 6.73 -3.70
C THR A 142 -14.18 7.44 -4.58
N ALA A 143 -14.64 8.19 -5.59
CA ALA A 143 -13.75 8.99 -6.43
C ALA A 143 -13.00 10.08 -5.62
N LEU A 144 -13.68 10.72 -4.66
CA LEU A 144 -13.07 11.72 -3.78
C LEU A 144 -12.01 11.09 -2.86
N ILE A 145 -12.31 9.94 -2.24
CA ILE A 145 -11.39 9.21 -1.37
C ILE A 145 -10.13 8.82 -2.15
N ASN A 146 -10.30 8.12 -3.27
CA ASN A 146 -9.18 7.67 -4.08
C ASN A 146 -8.38 8.84 -4.68
N GLY A 147 -9.06 9.90 -5.10
CA GLY A 147 -8.42 11.13 -5.56
C GLY A 147 -7.56 11.79 -4.45
N THR A 148 -8.04 11.77 -3.20
CA THR A 148 -7.28 12.28 -2.06
C THR A 148 -6.03 11.44 -1.78
N VAL A 149 -6.14 10.11 -1.87
CA VAL A 149 -5.00 9.19 -1.70
C VAL A 149 -3.97 9.41 -2.82
N LEU A 150 -4.40 9.44 -4.07
CA LEU A 150 -3.50 9.64 -5.22
C LEU A 150 -2.79 11.00 -5.16
N LEU A 151 -3.51 12.08 -4.86
CA LEU A 151 -2.93 13.42 -4.71
C LEU A 151 -2.01 13.51 -3.49
N GLY A 152 -2.42 12.96 -2.35
CA GLY A 152 -1.63 12.93 -1.12
C GLY A 152 -0.31 12.18 -1.31
N ALA A 153 -0.36 11.01 -1.97
CA ALA A 153 0.83 10.23 -2.29
C ALA A 153 1.75 10.97 -3.27
N LEU A 154 1.20 11.64 -4.29
CA LEU A 154 1.98 12.46 -5.23
C LEU A 154 2.66 13.65 -4.53
N LEU A 155 1.95 14.33 -3.64
CA LEU A 155 2.51 15.42 -2.84
C LEU A 155 3.60 14.90 -1.89
N LEU A 156 3.39 13.74 -1.26
CA LEU A 156 4.38 13.07 -0.41
C LEU A 156 5.63 12.70 -1.21
N TRP A 157 5.47 12.17 -2.43
CA TRP A 157 6.59 11.83 -3.32
C TRP A 157 7.45 13.04 -3.66
N TRP A 158 6.83 14.21 -3.85
CA TRP A 158 7.52 15.45 -4.22
C TRP A 158 8.06 16.22 -3.00
N SER A 159 7.45 16.08 -1.85
CA SER A 159 7.83 16.78 -0.63
C SER A 159 9.29 16.53 -0.24
N ARG A 160 9.94 17.56 0.30
CA ARG A 160 11.29 17.50 0.88
C ARG A 160 11.32 18.00 2.33
N ASN A 161 10.14 18.21 2.92
CA ASN A 161 9.99 18.76 4.27
C ASN A 161 9.36 17.72 5.19
N GLY A 162 10.10 17.29 6.23
CA GLY A 162 9.63 16.25 7.16
C GLY A 162 8.35 16.63 7.91
N LYS A 163 8.12 17.92 8.20
CA LYS A 163 6.85 18.38 8.82
C LYS A 163 5.67 18.23 7.86
N ALA A 164 5.87 18.57 6.59
CA ALA A 164 4.85 18.36 5.56
C ALA A 164 4.56 16.88 5.36
N ASP A 165 5.60 16.02 5.39
CA ASP A 165 5.46 14.58 5.25
C ASP A 165 4.64 13.97 6.40
N VAL A 166 4.83 14.44 7.66
CA VAL A 166 4.01 14.00 8.80
C VAL A 166 2.54 14.34 8.55
N VAL A 167 2.23 15.57 8.13
CA VAL A 167 0.84 15.98 7.86
C VAL A 167 0.23 15.15 6.72
N LEU A 168 0.96 14.97 5.63
CA LEU A 168 0.49 14.18 4.48
C LEU A 168 0.25 12.72 4.88
N LEU A 169 1.17 12.10 5.62
CA LEU A 169 0.98 10.73 6.11
C LEU A 169 -0.19 10.62 7.09
N CYS A 170 -0.41 11.59 7.97
CA CYS A 170 -1.61 11.63 8.81
C CYS A 170 -2.89 11.67 7.99
N VAL A 171 -2.95 12.50 6.94
CA VAL A 171 -4.11 12.57 6.04
C VAL A 171 -4.31 11.26 5.31
N LEU A 172 -3.25 10.66 4.76
CA LEU A 172 -3.32 9.38 4.04
C LEU A 172 -3.77 8.23 4.95
N ILE A 173 -3.25 8.16 6.19
CA ILE A 173 -3.67 7.17 7.19
C ILE A 173 -5.14 7.37 7.58
N ALA A 174 -5.56 8.61 7.83
CA ALA A 174 -6.95 8.91 8.17
C ALA A 174 -7.91 8.58 7.02
N THR A 175 -7.53 8.90 5.78
CA THR A 175 -8.32 8.57 4.60
C THR A 175 -8.41 7.07 4.38
N GLY A 176 -7.28 6.34 4.53
CA GLY A 176 -7.24 4.88 4.40
C GLY A 176 -8.07 4.19 5.49
N THR A 177 -7.98 4.61 6.75
CA THR A 177 -8.82 4.05 7.84
C THR A 177 -10.30 4.33 7.62
N TRP A 178 -10.64 5.51 7.10
CA TRP A 178 -12.03 5.83 6.77
C TRP A 178 -12.54 4.97 5.61
N ALA A 179 -11.73 4.78 4.56
CA ALA A 179 -12.10 3.92 3.43
C ALA A 179 -12.41 2.48 3.84
N LEU A 180 -11.74 1.95 4.87
CA LEU A 180 -12.00 0.62 5.41
C LEU A 180 -13.28 0.51 6.25
N SER A 181 -13.92 1.63 6.58
CA SER A 181 -15.17 1.66 7.37
C SER A 181 -16.44 1.64 6.52
N TYR A 182 -16.31 1.71 5.20
CA TYR A 182 -17.40 1.65 4.21
C TYR A 182 -17.32 0.40 3.37
#